data_8114997f44c2f56633528f6409a98f7c
#
_entry.id   8114997f44c2f56633528f6409a98f7c
#
_cell.length_a   1.000
_cell.length_b   1.000
_cell.length_c   1.000
_cell.angle_alpha   90.00
_cell.angle_beta   90.00
_cell.angle_gamma   90.00
#
_symmetry.space_group_name_H-M   'P 1'
#
loop_
_entity.id
_entity.type
_entity.pdbx_description
1 polymer ?
#
loop_
_entity_poly.entity_id
_entity_poly.type
_entity_poly.pdbx_seq_one_letter_code
_entity_poly.pdbx_strand_id
1 'polypeptide(L)'
;FLGLDAMNNLIGGTVPGARNIISGNAGAGVQIGFGAGIFTPANVVQGNFIGTDVTGTIAIANANAGIRLDAVSGCTIGGTTNGARNVISGNIGDGVQIANLSTGNVVQGNFIGVSASGTTALGNTGNSVGGVSISSSNNNTIGGTVAGAGNVLSGNSGGNAYGIQISASSGTMVQGNLIGLDVS
;
A
#
# COMPACT_ATOMS: atom_id res chain seq x y z
N PHE A 1 -8.00 -11.44 -3.97
CA PHE A 1 -8.84 -11.30 -2.78
C PHE A 1 -8.49 -12.39 -1.77
N LEU A 2 -8.13 -12.00 -0.55
CA LEU A 2 -8.01 -12.89 0.59
C LEU A 2 -9.24 -12.67 1.48
N GLY A 3 -10.10 -13.69 1.55
CA GLY A 3 -11.37 -13.63 2.27
C GLY A 3 -11.25 -13.97 3.76
N LEU A 4 -12.37 -14.41 4.33
CA LEU A 4 -12.49 -14.79 5.73
C LEU A 4 -11.49 -15.90 6.10
N ASP A 5 -10.84 -15.75 7.26
CA ASP A 5 -9.87 -16.73 7.80
C ASP A 5 -8.64 -17.01 6.91
N ALA A 6 -8.37 -16.14 5.91
CA ALA A 6 -7.15 -16.23 5.11
C ALA A 6 -5.95 -15.68 5.91
N MET A 7 -5.18 -16.55 6.52
CA MET A 7 -4.08 -16.21 7.43
C MET A 7 -2.72 -16.67 6.90
N ASN A 8 -1.66 -15.94 7.26
CA ASN A 8 -0.27 -16.30 6.97
C ASN A 8 0.03 -16.48 5.47
N ASN A 9 -0.67 -15.75 4.60
CA ASN A 9 -0.42 -15.81 3.17
C ASN A 9 0.67 -14.82 2.78
N LEU A 10 1.45 -15.21 1.79
CA LEU A 10 2.45 -14.37 1.15
C LEU A 10 2.02 -14.08 -0.30
N ILE A 11 1.88 -12.79 -0.64
CA ILE A 11 1.67 -12.31 -2.00
C ILE A 11 2.96 -11.68 -2.50
N GLY A 12 3.61 -12.33 -3.46
CA GLY A 12 4.91 -11.92 -3.99
C GLY A 12 6.08 -12.57 -3.25
N GLY A 13 7.13 -11.79 -2.98
CA GLY A 13 8.35 -12.25 -2.32
C GLY A 13 9.52 -11.29 -2.53
N THR A 14 10.68 -11.63 -1.97
CA THR A 14 11.85 -10.74 -1.97
C THR A 14 12.79 -10.93 -3.15
N VAL A 15 12.56 -11.94 -3.97
CA VAL A 15 13.37 -12.21 -5.16
C VAL A 15 12.61 -11.79 -6.44
N PRO A 16 13.28 -11.33 -7.48
CA PRO A 16 12.60 -10.83 -8.70
C PRO A 16 11.62 -11.82 -9.32
N GLY A 17 11.90 -13.12 -9.29
CA GLY A 17 11.03 -14.16 -9.84
C GLY A 17 9.75 -14.42 -9.04
N ALA A 18 9.63 -13.89 -7.83
CA ALA A 18 8.43 -13.98 -7.00
C ALA A 18 7.47 -12.78 -7.19
N ARG A 19 7.89 -11.77 -7.97
CA ARG A 19 7.09 -10.58 -8.22
C ARG A 19 5.81 -10.90 -8.98
N ASN A 20 4.68 -10.40 -8.49
CA ASN A 20 3.46 -10.34 -9.28
C ASN A 20 3.30 -8.94 -9.89
N ILE A 21 2.69 -8.89 -11.08
CA ILE A 21 2.16 -7.68 -11.70
C ILE A 21 0.65 -7.75 -11.54
N ILE A 22 0.09 -6.82 -10.75
CA ILE A 22 -1.32 -6.84 -10.36
C ILE A 22 -1.97 -5.54 -10.83
N SER A 23 -2.55 -5.55 -12.03
CA SER A 23 -2.98 -4.35 -12.71
C SER A 23 -4.19 -4.58 -13.59
N GLY A 24 -4.94 -3.52 -13.93
CA GLY A 24 -6.08 -3.59 -14.84
C GLY A 24 -7.34 -4.25 -14.24
N ASN A 25 -7.41 -4.40 -12.92
CA ASN A 25 -8.58 -5.01 -12.28
C ASN A 25 -9.70 -3.99 -12.06
N ALA A 26 -10.96 -4.44 -12.15
CA ALA A 26 -12.15 -3.60 -11.91
C ALA A 26 -12.37 -3.23 -10.42
N GLY A 27 -11.58 -3.76 -9.52
CA GLY A 27 -11.59 -3.48 -8.08
C GLY A 27 -10.22 -3.05 -7.58
N ALA A 28 -9.92 -3.31 -6.30
CA ALA A 28 -8.59 -3.15 -5.76
C ALA A 28 -7.61 -4.17 -6.35
N GLY A 29 -6.34 -3.79 -6.48
CA GLY A 29 -5.30 -4.72 -6.94
C GLY A 29 -5.18 -5.90 -5.98
N VAL A 30 -5.00 -5.62 -4.69
CA VAL A 30 -5.02 -6.62 -3.61
C VAL A 30 -6.03 -6.18 -2.57
N GLN A 31 -6.96 -7.06 -2.22
CA GLN A 31 -7.86 -6.85 -1.09
C GLN A 31 -7.68 -7.97 -0.08
N ILE A 32 -7.47 -7.59 1.19
CA ILE A 32 -7.39 -8.51 2.33
C ILE A 32 -8.51 -8.15 3.29
N GLY A 33 -9.37 -9.14 3.57
CA GLY A 33 -10.56 -8.99 4.39
C GLY A 33 -11.73 -8.34 3.66
N PHE A 34 -12.92 -8.49 4.23
CA PHE A 34 -14.15 -7.89 3.74
C PHE A 34 -15.19 -7.84 4.87
N GLY A 35 -15.68 -6.63 5.19
CA GLY A 35 -16.77 -6.45 6.16
C GLY A 35 -16.30 -6.37 7.62
N ALA A 36 -17.25 -6.25 8.54
CA ALA A 36 -16.99 -6.05 9.95
C ALA A 36 -16.74 -7.35 10.71
N GLY A 37 -15.69 -7.38 11.52
CA GLY A 37 -15.56 -8.34 12.61
C GLY A 37 -14.74 -9.60 12.34
N ILE A 38 -13.92 -9.66 11.32
CA ILE A 38 -13.10 -10.82 11.04
C ILE A 38 -11.64 -10.42 10.89
N PHE A 39 -10.80 -11.02 11.70
CA PHE A 39 -9.36 -10.79 11.71
C PHE A 39 -8.65 -11.82 10.86
N THR A 40 -7.90 -11.36 9.86
CA THR A 40 -7.01 -12.21 9.04
C THR A 40 -5.56 -11.87 9.39
N PRO A 41 -5.00 -12.43 10.46
CA PRO A 41 -3.69 -12.02 10.94
C PRO A 41 -2.55 -12.46 10.02
N ALA A 42 -1.49 -11.62 10.01
CA ALA A 42 -0.16 -11.96 9.49
C ALA A 42 -0.06 -12.26 7.98
N ASN A 43 -0.92 -11.67 7.12
CA ASN A 43 -0.69 -11.73 5.68
C ASN A 43 0.40 -10.73 5.26
N VAL A 44 1.21 -11.11 4.28
CA VAL A 44 2.33 -10.31 3.78
C VAL A 44 2.17 -10.04 2.28
N VAL A 45 2.30 -8.76 1.88
CA VAL A 45 2.32 -8.36 0.47
C VAL A 45 3.66 -7.67 0.21
N GLN A 46 4.54 -8.29 -0.58
CA GLN A 46 5.88 -7.74 -0.79
C GLN A 46 6.44 -8.03 -2.19
N GLY A 47 7.27 -7.11 -2.71
CA GLY A 47 7.99 -7.26 -3.95
C GLY A 47 7.14 -7.15 -5.23
N ASN A 48 5.87 -6.71 -5.13
CA ASN A 48 4.95 -6.67 -6.27
C ASN A 48 4.94 -5.30 -6.96
N PHE A 49 4.49 -5.30 -8.20
CA PHE A 49 4.08 -4.11 -8.93
C PHE A 49 2.55 -4.09 -9.04
N ILE A 50 1.91 -3.03 -8.53
CA ILE A 50 0.46 -2.95 -8.36
C ILE A 50 -0.05 -1.64 -8.99
N GLY A 51 -0.79 -1.78 -10.10
CA GLY A 51 -1.30 -0.67 -10.90
C GLY A 51 -0.35 -0.21 -12.00
N THR A 52 0.73 -0.96 -12.25
CA THR A 52 1.71 -0.62 -13.29
C THR A 52 1.96 -1.79 -14.24
N ASP A 53 2.66 -1.51 -15.33
CA ASP A 53 3.20 -2.51 -16.23
C ASP A 53 4.36 -3.31 -15.59
N VAL A 54 4.90 -4.27 -16.32
CA VAL A 54 6.02 -5.13 -15.90
C VAL A 54 7.31 -4.36 -15.61
N THR A 55 7.47 -3.15 -16.15
CA THR A 55 8.63 -2.28 -15.91
C THR A 55 8.47 -1.40 -14.67
N GLY A 56 7.24 -1.26 -14.17
CA GLY A 56 6.91 -0.35 -13.07
C GLY A 56 6.98 1.13 -13.45
N THR A 57 6.85 1.46 -14.74
CA THR A 57 7.00 2.84 -15.25
C THR A 57 5.77 3.36 -15.98
N ILE A 58 4.83 2.50 -16.37
CA ILE A 58 3.61 2.86 -17.08
C ILE A 58 2.41 2.44 -16.23
N ALA A 59 1.45 3.35 -16.04
CA ALA A 59 0.22 3.05 -15.29
C ALA A 59 -0.68 2.09 -16.09
N ILE A 60 -1.14 1.02 -15.42
CA ILE A 60 -2.21 0.12 -15.86
C ILE A 60 -3.14 -0.03 -14.65
N ALA A 61 -4.02 0.95 -14.48
CA ALA A 61 -4.76 1.17 -13.25
C ALA A 61 -5.63 -0.02 -12.82
N ASN A 62 -5.59 -0.35 -11.52
CA ASN A 62 -6.72 -0.99 -10.86
C ASN A 62 -7.78 0.10 -10.58
N ALA A 63 -9.07 -0.23 -10.71
CA ALA A 63 -10.17 0.75 -10.63
C ALA A 63 -10.50 1.20 -9.18
N ASN A 64 -9.75 0.75 -8.19
CA ASN A 64 -9.86 1.14 -6.79
C ASN A 64 -8.45 1.23 -6.19
N ALA A 65 -8.32 1.16 -4.86
CA ALA A 65 -7.03 1.17 -4.18
C ALA A 65 -6.05 0.13 -4.74
N GLY A 66 -4.77 0.44 -4.74
CA GLY A 66 -3.74 -0.57 -5.05
C GLY A 66 -3.83 -1.75 -4.08
N ILE A 67 -3.81 -1.45 -2.77
CA ILE A 67 -4.02 -2.44 -1.70
C ILE A 67 -5.10 -1.93 -0.76
N ARG A 68 -6.07 -2.79 -0.42
CA ARG A 68 -7.10 -2.52 0.58
C ARG A 68 -7.03 -3.54 1.71
N LEU A 69 -6.89 -3.02 2.94
CA LEU A 69 -7.03 -3.77 4.20
C LEU A 69 -8.37 -3.41 4.83
N ASP A 70 -9.25 -4.39 5.02
CA ASP A 70 -10.62 -4.19 5.44
C ASP A 70 -10.99 -5.13 6.59
N ALA A 71 -11.10 -4.61 7.81
CA ALA A 71 -11.36 -5.36 9.04
C ALA A 71 -10.29 -6.45 9.31
N VAL A 72 -9.01 -6.11 9.19
CA VAL A 72 -7.88 -7.04 9.34
C VAL A 72 -6.82 -6.54 10.30
N SER A 73 -6.03 -7.45 10.84
CA SER A 73 -4.94 -7.11 11.77
C SER A 73 -3.62 -7.78 11.42
N GLY A 74 -2.52 -7.15 11.82
CA GLY A 74 -1.18 -7.73 11.77
C GLY A 74 -0.63 -7.97 10.35
N CYS A 75 -1.23 -7.38 9.32
CA CYS A 75 -0.72 -7.49 7.96
C CYS A 75 0.53 -6.62 7.77
N THR A 76 1.44 -7.10 6.93
CA THR A 76 2.64 -6.33 6.52
C THR A 76 2.60 -6.07 5.02
N ILE A 77 2.69 -4.79 4.63
CA ILE A 77 2.78 -4.35 3.25
C ILE A 77 4.20 -3.83 3.01
N GLY A 78 4.98 -4.55 2.22
CA GLY A 78 6.38 -4.25 1.96
C GLY A 78 7.34 -4.92 2.93
N GLY A 79 8.42 -4.24 3.26
CA GLY A 79 9.48 -4.69 4.16
C GLY A 79 10.69 -3.76 4.10
N THR A 80 11.74 -4.10 4.85
CA THR A 80 12.92 -3.23 5.00
C THR A 80 14.00 -3.43 3.94
N THR A 81 13.86 -4.44 3.09
CA THR A 81 14.83 -4.71 2.02
C THR A 81 14.28 -4.24 0.66
N ASN A 82 15.18 -3.93 -0.27
CA ASN A 82 14.77 -3.54 -1.64
C ASN A 82 13.93 -4.62 -2.33
N GLY A 83 14.18 -5.90 -2.06
CA GLY A 83 13.42 -7.00 -2.64
C GLY A 83 11.99 -7.10 -2.09
N ALA A 84 11.75 -6.64 -0.85
CA ALA A 84 10.42 -6.64 -0.24
C ALA A 84 9.55 -5.44 -0.69
N ARG A 85 10.16 -4.43 -1.33
CA ARG A 85 9.47 -3.20 -1.77
C ARG A 85 8.38 -3.50 -2.79
N ASN A 86 7.16 -3.05 -2.52
CA ASN A 86 6.15 -2.96 -3.56
C ASN A 86 6.25 -1.60 -4.27
N VAL A 87 5.91 -1.58 -5.56
CA VAL A 87 5.56 -0.37 -6.31
C VAL A 87 4.03 -0.35 -6.40
N ILE A 88 3.40 0.64 -5.76
CA ILE A 88 1.94 0.76 -5.68
C ILE A 88 1.57 2.10 -6.30
N SER A 89 1.35 2.11 -7.60
CA SER A 89 1.31 3.34 -8.37
C SER A 89 0.35 3.23 -9.55
N GLY A 90 -0.17 4.37 -10.01
CA GLY A 90 -1.05 4.43 -11.19
C GLY A 90 -2.46 3.90 -10.96
N ASN A 91 -2.90 3.62 -9.73
CA ASN A 91 -4.26 3.12 -9.45
C ASN A 91 -5.29 4.26 -9.41
N ILE A 92 -6.58 3.94 -9.61
CA ILE A 92 -7.70 4.87 -9.45
C ILE A 92 -8.25 4.68 -8.03
N GLY A 93 -7.61 5.26 -7.04
CA GLY A 93 -7.90 5.12 -5.62
C GLY A 93 -6.64 5.31 -4.80
N ASP A 94 -6.71 5.07 -3.49
CA ASP A 94 -5.55 5.13 -2.62
C ASP A 94 -4.46 4.15 -3.06
N GLY A 95 -3.21 4.49 -2.83
CA GLY A 95 -2.14 3.50 -2.94
C GLY A 95 -2.40 2.35 -1.97
N VAL A 96 -2.52 2.66 -0.67
CA VAL A 96 -2.91 1.71 0.38
C VAL A 96 -4.07 2.29 1.19
N GLN A 97 -5.17 1.55 1.28
CA GLN A 97 -6.32 1.88 2.12
C GLN A 97 -6.41 0.92 3.30
N ILE A 98 -6.52 1.47 4.52
CA ILE A 98 -6.70 0.71 5.78
C ILE A 98 -8.01 1.19 6.41
N ALA A 99 -9.01 0.31 6.51
CA ALA A 99 -10.35 0.69 6.89
C ALA A 99 -11.03 -0.35 7.81
N ASN A 100 -12.17 0.05 8.38
CA ASN A 100 -13.11 -0.83 9.06
C ASN A 100 -12.50 -1.62 10.22
N LEU A 101 -11.94 -0.91 11.22
CA LEU A 101 -11.34 -1.48 12.43
C LEU A 101 -10.04 -2.27 12.18
N SER A 102 -9.40 -2.08 11.05
CA SER A 102 -8.09 -2.69 10.76
C SER A 102 -7.04 -2.17 11.74
N THR A 103 -6.32 -3.06 12.40
CA THR A 103 -5.41 -2.67 13.49
C THR A 103 -4.07 -3.38 13.45
N GLY A 104 -3.01 -2.71 13.94
CA GLY A 104 -1.68 -3.32 14.05
C GLY A 104 -1.04 -3.69 12.70
N ASN A 105 -1.48 -3.10 11.60
CA ASN A 105 -0.89 -3.33 10.29
C ASN A 105 0.33 -2.43 10.08
N VAL A 106 1.28 -2.90 9.28
CA VAL A 106 2.52 -2.20 8.96
C VAL A 106 2.64 -1.98 7.46
N VAL A 107 2.86 -0.73 7.04
CA VAL A 107 3.16 -0.35 5.65
C VAL A 107 4.56 0.23 5.62
N GLN A 108 5.54 -0.49 5.06
CA GLN A 108 6.94 -0.09 5.15
C GLN A 108 7.74 -0.38 3.88
N GLY A 109 8.69 0.50 3.56
CA GLY A 109 9.67 0.32 2.49
C GLY A 109 9.10 0.36 1.06
N ASN A 110 7.86 0.81 0.87
CA ASN A 110 7.20 0.82 -0.43
C ASN A 110 7.46 2.10 -1.22
N PHE A 111 7.31 2.02 -2.52
CA PHE A 111 7.14 3.14 -3.43
C PHE A 111 5.65 3.30 -3.75
N ILE A 112 5.06 4.46 -3.41
CA ILE A 112 3.62 4.72 -3.51
C ILE A 112 3.40 6.01 -4.30
N GLY A 113 2.94 5.88 -5.56
CA GLY A 113 2.74 7.00 -6.48
C GLY A 113 3.99 7.41 -7.24
N VAL A 114 5.05 6.59 -7.21
CA VAL A 114 6.26 6.78 -8.01
C VAL A 114 6.60 5.52 -8.80
N SER A 115 7.41 5.68 -9.84
CA SER A 115 7.91 4.56 -10.65
C SER A 115 8.80 3.61 -9.85
N ALA A 116 9.15 2.48 -10.44
CA ALA A 116 10.06 1.50 -9.86
C ALA A 116 11.47 2.04 -9.56
N SER A 117 11.89 3.16 -10.20
CA SER A 117 13.13 3.87 -9.85
C SER A 117 12.99 4.72 -8.58
N GLY A 118 11.77 5.07 -8.18
CA GLY A 118 11.49 5.98 -7.07
C GLY A 118 11.66 7.47 -7.39
N THR A 119 12.01 7.83 -8.63
CA THR A 119 12.37 9.21 -9.00
C THR A 119 11.37 9.87 -9.96
N THR A 120 10.43 9.12 -10.53
CA THR A 120 9.45 9.64 -11.48
C THR A 120 8.04 9.49 -10.91
N ALA A 121 7.26 10.55 -10.94
CA ALA A 121 5.86 10.49 -10.51
C ALA A 121 5.05 9.51 -11.38
N LEU A 122 4.31 8.62 -10.74
CA LEU A 122 3.36 7.68 -11.33
C LEU A 122 2.17 7.55 -10.38
N GLY A 123 1.49 8.68 -10.13
CA GLY A 123 0.55 8.84 -9.03
C GLY A 123 -0.63 7.90 -9.05
N ASN A 124 -1.08 7.53 -7.86
CA ASN A 124 -2.43 7.05 -7.66
C ASN A 124 -3.38 8.25 -7.77
N THR A 125 -4.54 8.09 -8.41
CA THR A 125 -5.41 9.21 -8.83
C THR A 125 -6.86 9.00 -8.41
N GLY A 126 -7.59 10.08 -8.18
CA GLY A 126 -9.01 10.03 -7.85
C GLY A 126 -9.45 11.21 -6.99
N ASN A 127 -10.73 11.24 -6.59
CA ASN A 127 -11.23 12.26 -5.67
C ASN A 127 -10.93 11.85 -4.23
N SER A 128 -10.24 12.72 -3.48
CA SER A 128 -9.84 12.48 -2.07
C SER A 128 -8.99 11.22 -1.90
N VAL A 129 -7.99 11.07 -2.75
CA VAL A 129 -7.08 9.91 -2.78
C VAL A 129 -5.78 10.26 -2.06
N GLY A 130 -5.27 9.32 -1.31
CA GLY A 130 -3.97 9.42 -0.64
C GLY A 130 -2.95 8.42 -1.15
N GLY A 131 -1.69 8.66 -0.85
CA GLY A 131 -0.68 7.60 -0.92
C GLY A 131 -1.10 6.47 0.03
N VAL A 132 -1.39 6.82 1.30
CA VAL A 132 -1.96 5.92 2.31
C VAL A 132 -3.16 6.61 2.98
N SER A 133 -4.30 5.92 3.03
CA SER A 133 -5.47 6.36 3.82
C SER A 133 -5.77 5.38 4.95
N ILE A 134 -6.07 5.94 6.14
CA ILE A 134 -6.45 5.17 7.33
C ILE A 134 -7.75 5.75 7.87
N SER A 135 -8.80 4.93 7.93
CA SER A 135 -10.11 5.36 8.45
C SER A 135 -10.68 4.34 9.43
N SER A 136 -11.17 4.85 10.59
CA SER A 136 -11.76 4.02 11.65
C SER A 136 -10.89 2.81 12.02
N SER A 137 -9.56 3.00 12.11
CA SER A 137 -8.57 1.92 12.18
C SER A 137 -7.38 2.35 13.05
N ASN A 138 -7.18 1.65 14.17
CA ASN A 138 -6.24 2.08 15.22
C ASN A 138 -4.88 1.36 15.14
N ASN A 139 -3.86 1.94 15.79
CA ASN A 139 -2.56 1.31 16.06
C ASN A 139 -1.84 0.77 14.82
N ASN A 140 -1.97 1.42 13.66
CA ASN A 140 -1.24 1.05 12.44
C ASN A 140 0.10 1.79 12.37
N THR A 141 1.06 1.26 11.63
CA THR A 141 2.38 1.85 11.45
C THR A 141 2.65 2.11 9.97
N ILE A 142 3.03 3.35 9.63
CA ILE A 142 3.43 3.76 8.28
C ILE A 142 4.89 4.16 8.31
N GLY A 143 5.73 3.34 7.70
CA GLY A 143 7.19 3.47 7.76
C GLY A 143 7.81 2.77 8.95
N GLY A 144 8.79 3.40 9.58
CA GLY A 144 9.49 2.90 10.75
C GLY A 144 10.85 3.56 10.92
N THR A 145 11.55 3.20 12.01
CA THR A 145 12.83 3.81 12.40
C THR A 145 14.06 3.01 11.94
N VAL A 146 13.86 1.77 11.51
CA VAL A 146 14.97 0.95 11.02
C VAL A 146 15.27 1.28 9.55
N ALA A 147 16.50 1.08 9.14
CA ALA A 147 16.92 1.33 7.75
C ALA A 147 16.05 0.55 6.76
N GLY A 148 15.58 1.23 5.72
CA GLY A 148 14.71 0.65 4.68
C GLY A 148 13.22 0.57 5.04
N ALA A 149 12.80 0.92 6.27
CA ALA A 149 11.38 0.89 6.66
C ALA A 149 10.57 2.08 6.09
N GLY A 150 11.21 3.21 5.81
CA GLY A 150 10.52 4.37 5.26
C GLY A 150 9.93 4.11 3.88
N ASN A 151 8.68 4.53 3.67
CA ASN A 151 8.07 4.53 2.35
C ASN A 151 8.42 5.83 1.60
N VAL A 152 8.37 5.79 0.29
CA VAL A 152 8.30 6.99 -0.57
C VAL A 152 6.87 7.16 -1.01
N LEU A 153 6.24 8.29 -0.62
CA LEU A 153 4.86 8.63 -0.96
C LEU A 153 4.88 9.96 -1.74
N SER A 154 4.82 9.88 -3.06
CA SER A 154 4.91 11.09 -3.88
C SER A 154 4.13 10.93 -5.19
N GLY A 155 3.84 12.04 -5.85
CA GLY A 155 3.16 12.05 -7.13
C GLY A 155 1.66 11.69 -7.09
N ASN A 156 1.12 11.27 -5.95
CA ASN A 156 -0.31 10.96 -5.82
C ASN A 156 -1.12 12.25 -6.04
N SER A 157 -2.19 12.17 -6.83
CA SER A 157 -2.90 13.35 -7.31
C SER A 157 -4.41 13.11 -7.46
N GLY A 158 -5.16 14.23 -7.52
CA GLY A 158 -6.62 14.24 -7.60
C GLY A 158 -7.18 15.36 -6.73
N GLY A 159 -8.49 15.55 -6.67
CA GLY A 159 -9.13 16.72 -6.09
C GLY A 159 -8.61 17.17 -4.73
N ASN A 160 -8.54 16.30 -3.74
CA ASN A 160 -7.95 16.55 -2.42
C ASN A 160 -6.95 15.42 -2.10
N ALA A 161 -5.86 15.34 -2.87
CA ALA A 161 -4.86 14.29 -2.68
C ALA A 161 -3.97 14.56 -1.47
N TYR A 162 -3.68 13.52 -0.71
CA TYR A 162 -2.82 13.56 0.46
C TYR A 162 -1.66 12.56 0.32
N GLY A 163 -0.53 12.85 0.91
CA GLY A 163 0.51 11.82 1.10
C GLY A 163 -0.02 10.72 2.03
N ILE A 164 -0.48 11.14 3.22
CA ILE A 164 -1.12 10.25 4.20
C ILE A 164 -2.34 10.95 4.78
N GLN A 165 -3.47 10.24 4.85
CA GLN A 165 -4.69 10.70 5.51
C GLN A 165 -5.02 9.76 6.67
N ILE A 166 -5.33 10.32 7.84
CA ILE A 166 -5.76 9.56 9.02
C ILE A 166 -7.05 10.19 9.55
N SER A 167 -8.13 9.41 9.62
CA SER A 167 -9.43 9.88 10.11
C SER A 167 -10.08 8.86 11.05
N ALA A 168 -10.72 9.33 12.11
CA ALA A 168 -11.39 8.49 13.11
C ALA A 168 -10.53 7.31 13.61
N SER A 169 -9.22 7.54 13.77
CA SER A 169 -8.21 6.52 14.09
C SER A 169 -7.26 7.04 15.15
N SER A 170 -6.79 6.18 16.04
CA SER A 170 -5.86 6.53 17.11
C SER A 170 -4.65 5.60 17.16
N GLY A 171 -3.56 6.04 17.80
CA GLY A 171 -2.37 5.23 18.00
C GLY A 171 -1.57 4.90 16.73
N THR A 172 -1.87 5.54 15.60
CA THR A 172 -1.10 5.35 14.36
C THR A 172 0.27 6.02 14.46
N MET A 173 1.32 5.29 14.10
CA MET A 173 2.68 5.79 14.00
C MET A 173 3.04 6.07 12.54
N VAL A 174 3.56 7.27 12.25
CA VAL A 174 4.06 7.67 10.93
C VAL A 174 5.52 8.09 11.09
N GLN A 175 6.46 7.30 10.59
CA GLN A 175 7.88 7.49 10.88
C GLN A 175 8.78 7.18 9.68
N GLY A 176 9.83 7.98 9.47
CA GLY A 176 10.90 7.70 8.50
C GLY A 176 10.51 7.70 7.03
N ASN A 177 9.32 8.21 6.67
CA ASN A 177 8.86 8.26 5.29
C ASN A 177 9.39 9.51 4.55
N LEU A 178 9.56 9.39 3.24
CA LEU A 178 9.71 10.51 2.32
C LEU A 178 8.33 10.83 1.73
N ILE A 179 7.78 12.02 2.03
CA ILE A 179 6.43 12.41 1.61
C ILE A 179 6.54 13.67 0.75
N GLY A 180 6.06 13.59 -0.51
CA GLY A 180 6.16 14.68 -1.48
C GLY A 180 7.54 14.83 -2.11
N LEU A 181 8.46 13.91 -1.82
CA LEU A 181 9.82 13.87 -2.32
C LEU A 181 10.06 12.54 -3.05
N ASP A 182 11.13 12.46 -3.83
CA ASP A 182 11.63 11.24 -4.44
C ASP A 182 12.90 10.75 -3.71
N VAL A 183 13.57 9.74 -4.26
CA VAL A 183 14.78 9.14 -3.67
C VAL A 183 16.10 9.77 -4.16
N SER A 184 16.05 10.85 -4.96
CA SER A 184 17.26 11.55 -5.47
C SER A 184 17.85 12.50 -4.44
#